data_07b66b7c3d2adcb1385da5d2bf8d8fb6
#
_entry.id   07b66b7c3d2adcb1385da5d2bf8d8fb6
#
_cell.length_a   1.000
_cell.length_b   1.000
_cell.length_c   1.000
_cell.angle_alpha   90.00
_cell.angle_beta   90.00
_cell.angle_gamma   90.00
#
_symmetry.space_group_name_H-M   'P 1'
#
loop_
_entity.id
_entity.type
_entity.pdbx_description
1 polymer ?
#
loop_
_entity_poly.entity_id
_entity_poly.type
_entity_poly.pdbx_seq_one_letter_code
_entity_poly.pdbx_strand_id
1 'polypeptide(L)'
;MALQHIVLFSFPRELSDDEVAQMWEMVESWPKEIGLMTRCRLGTDLTGARNRGYGYLLYTEFPDIDAMNEYRAHPAHIRFNDWLVERDCTPLAFDYLLDEHTVLMAE
;
A
#
# COMPACT_ATOMS: atom_id res chain seq x y z
N MET A 1 -14.31 -5.43 12.35
CA MET A 1 -13.98 -4.01 12.16
C MET A 1 -13.03 -3.84 10.99
N ALA A 2 -13.20 -2.79 10.24
CA ALA A 2 -12.36 -2.53 9.08
C ALA A 2 -10.91 -2.25 9.51
N LEU A 3 -9.98 -2.97 8.94
CA LEU A 3 -8.55 -2.77 9.18
C LEU A 3 -7.98 -1.85 8.10
N GLN A 4 -7.30 -0.81 8.54
CA GLN A 4 -6.62 0.15 7.69
C GLN A 4 -5.15 -0.24 7.62
N HIS A 5 -4.67 -0.54 6.42
CA HIS A 5 -3.28 -0.92 6.18
C HIS A 5 -2.65 0.13 5.27
N ILE A 6 -1.67 0.85 5.80
CA ILE A 6 -1.00 1.94 5.09
C ILE A 6 0.47 1.60 4.97
N VAL A 7 1.01 1.70 3.76
CA VAL A 7 2.44 1.50 3.53
C VAL A 7 2.99 2.70 2.78
N LEU A 8 4.07 3.25 3.29
CA LEU A 8 4.85 4.30 2.62
C LEU A 8 6.11 3.66 2.03
N PHE A 9 6.48 4.06 0.83
CA PHE A 9 7.63 3.51 0.14
C PHE A 9 8.70 4.56 -0.08
N SER A 10 9.94 4.22 0.29
CA SER A 10 11.13 5.03 0.01
C SER A 10 12.08 4.22 -0.85
N PHE A 11 12.59 4.84 -1.90
CA PHE A 11 13.58 4.23 -2.81
C PHE A 11 14.88 5.02 -2.73
N PRO A 12 16.06 4.36 -2.86
CA PRO A 12 17.36 5.05 -2.79
C PRO A 12 17.63 5.95 -3.99
N ARG A 13 16.84 5.81 -5.05
CA ARG A 13 16.91 6.61 -6.27
C ARG A 13 15.52 6.92 -6.77
N GLU A 14 15.43 7.91 -7.65
CA GLU A 14 14.18 8.18 -8.34
C GLU A 14 13.81 7.02 -9.27
N LEU A 15 12.55 6.61 -9.24
CA LEU A 15 12.04 5.58 -10.15
C LEU A 15 11.88 6.16 -11.54
N SER A 16 12.16 5.35 -12.56
CA SER A 16 11.86 5.71 -13.95
C SER A 16 10.34 5.71 -14.18
N ASP A 17 9.91 6.36 -15.26
CA ASP A 17 8.49 6.37 -15.63
C ASP A 17 7.98 4.94 -15.87
N ASP A 18 8.78 4.06 -16.45
CA ASP A 18 8.42 2.66 -16.65
C ASP A 18 8.26 1.92 -15.33
N GLU A 19 9.13 2.18 -14.36
CA GLU A 19 9.02 1.57 -13.03
C GLU A 19 7.77 2.03 -12.29
N VAL A 20 7.45 3.32 -12.38
CA VAL A 20 6.21 3.85 -11.81
C VAL A 20 4.99 3.18 -12.46
N ALA A 21 4.99 3.05 -13.80
CA ALA A 21 3.92 2.39 -14.51
C ALA A 21 3.77 0.92 -14.09
N GLN A 22 4.87 0.20 -13.89
CA GLN A 22 4.86 -1.18 -13.40
C GLN A 22 4.24 -1.29 -12.01
N MET A 23 4.60 -0.37 -11.12
CA MET A 23 4.07 -0.34 -9.75
C MET A 23 2.54 -0.18 -9.77
N TRP A 24 2.04 0.78 -10.56
CA TRP A 24 0.61 1.02 -10.71
C TRP A 24 -0.12 -0.17 -11.30
N GLU A 25 0.44 -0.76 -12.36
CA GLU A 25 -0.15 -1.92 -13.03
C GLU A 25 -0.34 -3.10 -12.07
N MET A 26 0.68 -3.40 -11.26
CA MET A 26 0.60 -4.48 -10.28
C MET A 26 -0.51 -4.23 -9.26
N VAL A 27 -0.56 -3.04 -8.67
CA VAL A 27 -1.55 -2.71 -7.63
C VAL A 27 -2.96 -2.62 -8.21
N GLU A 28 -3.12 -2.09 -9.41
CA GLU A 28 -4.43 -2.00 -10.08
C GLU A 28 -5.05 -3.38 -10.32
N SER A 29 -4.24 -4.42 -10.47
CA SER A 29 -4.74 -5.78 -10.67
C SER A 29 -5.31 -6.42 -9.40
N TRP A 30 -4.94 -5.93 -8.21
CA TRP A 30 -5.22 -6.58 -6.94
C TRP A 30 -6.71 -6.70 -6.58
N PRO A 31 -7.57 -5.69 -6.79
CA PRO A 31 -8.98 -5.83 -6.45
C PRO A 31 -9.63 -7.02 -7.15
N LYS A 32 -9.22 -7.31 -8.38
CA LYS A 32 -9.71 -8.45 -9.15
C LYS A 32 -8.95 -9.73 -8.83
N GLU A 33 -7.63 -9.66 -8.78
CA GLU A 33 -6.75 -10.83 -8.64
C GLU A 33 -6.74 -11.39 -7.23
N ILE A 34 -6.73 -10.52 -6.22
CA ILE A 34 -6.71 -10.90 -4.81
C ILE A 34 -8.12 -10.85 -4.21
N GLY A 35 -8.83 -9.75 -4.39
CA GLY A 35 -10.24 -9.61 -4.05
C GLY A 35 -10.57 -9.55 -2.56
N LEU A 36 -9.59 -9.40 -1.70
CA LEU A 36 -9.77 -9.41 -0.24
C LEU A 36 -9.95 -8.01 0.37
N MET A 37 -9.51 -6.98 -0.34
CA MET A 37 -9.60 -5.60 0.13
C MET A 37 -10.95 -4.98 -0.22
N THR A 38 -11.44 -4.13 0.66
CA THR A 38 -12.63 -3.32 0.42
C THR A 38 -12.29 -1.96 -0.19
N ARG A 39 -11.06 -1.51 -0.03
CA ARG A 39 -10.53 -0.29 -0.65
C ARG A 39 -9.06 -0.50 -0.99
N CYS A 40 -8.62 0.09 -2.10
CA CYS A 40 -7.24 0.03 -2.54
C CYS A 40 -6.89 1.32 -3.28
N ARG A 41 -5.86 2.03 -2.81
CA ARG A 41 -5.41 3.29 -3.42
C ARG A 41 -3.90 3.34 -3.41
N LEU A 42 -3.33 3.86 -4.48
CA LEU A 42 -1.91 4.12 -4.59
C LEU A 42 -1.72 5.58 -4.97
N GLY A 43 -0.89 6.30 -4.25
CA GLY A 43 -0.67 7.72 -4.48
C GLY A 43 0.79 8.11 -4.48
N THR A 44 1.08 9.21 -5.15
CA THR A 44 2.39 9.85 -5.15
C THR A 44 2.31 11.12 -4.30
N ASP A 45 3.33 11.39 -3.49
CA ASP A 45 3.38 12.62 -2.72
C ASP A 45 3.34 13.85 -3.64
N LEU A 46 2.47 14.79 -3.31
CA LEU A 46 2.23 15.95 -4.15
C LEU A 46 3.34 17.01 -4.08
N THR A 47 3.79 17.31 -2.88
CA THR A 47 4.70 18.45 -2.68
C THR A 47 6.18 18.09 -2.68
N GLY A 48 6.51 16.86 -2.27
CA GLY A 48 7.90 16.42 -2.09
C GLY A 48 8.65 17.10 -0.94
N ALA A 49 7.98 17.99 -0.21
CA ALA A 49 8.66 18.90 0.73
C ALA A 49 8.88 18.29 2.12
N ARG A 50 8.01 17.36 2.55
CA ARG A 50 8.01 16.83 3.92
C ARG A 50 7.83 15.33 4.00
N ASN A 51 8.09 14.61 2.92
CA ASN A 51 7.85 13.17 2.85
C ASN A 51 9.00 12.32 3.40
N ARG A 52 10.12 12.94 3.77
CA ARG A 52 11.29 12.22 4.33
C ARG A 52 11.83 11.12 3.41
N GLY A 53 11.66 11.27 2.09
CA GLY A 53 12.05 10.26 1.11
C GLY A 53 10.99 9.21 0.81
N TYR A 54 9.84 9.25 1.47
CA TYR A 54 8.71 8.34 1.23
C TYR A 54 7.77 8.98 0.19
N GLY A 55 8.06 8.75 -1.07
CA GLY A 55 7.36 9.43 -2.18
C GLY A 55 6.05 8.76 -2.61
N TYR A 56 5.74 7.55 -2.14
CA TYR A 56 4.55 6.78 -2.55
C TYR A 56 3.84 6.22 -1.34
N LEU A 57 2.51 6.16 -1.43
CA LEU A 57 1.65 5.62 -0.39
C LEU A 57 0.69 4.58 -0.97
N LEU A 58 0.64 3.42 -0.36
CA LEU A 58 -0.37 2.41 -0.62
C LEU A 58 -1.34 2.37 0.55
N TYR A 59 -2.62 2.55 0.26
CA TYR A 59 -3.69 2.42 1.22
C TYR A 59 -4.58 1.25 0.83
N THR A 60 -4.75 0.30 1.76
CA THR A 60 -5.68 -0.81 1.60
C THR A 60 -6.55 -0.94 2.85
N GLU A 61 -7.81 -1.31 2.63
CA GLU A 61 -8.74 -1.59 3.71
C GLU A 61 -9.19 -3.04 3.60
N PHE A 62 -9.27 -3.72 4.74
CA PHE A 62 -9.71 -5.12 4.83
C PHE A 62 -10.82 -5.23 5.87
N PRO A 63 -11.75 -6.21 5.72
CA PRO A 63 -12.80 -6.40 6.73
C PRO A 63 -12.24 -6.81 8.09
N ASP A 64 -11.10 -7.52 8.12
CA ASP A 64 -10.47 -8.01 9.33
C ASP A 64 -8.99 -8.34 9.10
N ILE A 65 -8.32 -8.75 10.17
CA ILE A 65 -6.90 -9.09 10.13
C ILE A 65 -6.64 -10.38 9.33
N ASP A 66 -7.57 -11.31 9.32
CA ASP A 66 -7.42 -12.56 8.59
C ASP A 66 -7.37 -12.30 7.08
N ALA A 67 -8.22 -11.40 6.58
CA ALA A 67 -8.19 -10.98 5.18
C ALA A 67 -6.86 -10.31 4.82
N MET A 68 -6.33 -9.45 5.68
CA MET A 68 -5.02 -8.84 5.47
C MET A 68 -3.91 -9.89 5.42
N ASN A 69 -3.95 -10.88 6.31
CA ASN A 69 -2.94 -11.94 6.32
C ASN A 69 -3.00 -12.80 5.05
N GLU A 70 -4.20 -13.10 4.55
CA GLU A 70 -4.35 -13.78 3.26
C GLU A 70 -3.80 -12.95 2.10
N TYR A 71 -4.07 -11.66 2.09
CA TYR A 71 -3.54 -10.72 1.10
C TYR A 71 -2.01 -10.75 1.09
N ARG A 72 -1.39 -10.69 2.26
CA ARG A 72 0.08 -10.69 2.37
C ARG A 72 0.70 -11.98 1.85
N ALA A 73 0.01 -13.11 1.98
CA ALA A 73 0.47 -14.42 1.51
C ALA A 73 0.13 -14.69 0.04
N HIS A 74 -0.70 -13.85 -0.58
CA HIS A 74 -1.12 -14.06 -1.96
C HIS A 74 0.06 -13.88 -2.94
N PRO A 75 0.18 -14.73 -3.98
CA PRO A 75 1.27 -14.62 -4.95
C PRO A 75 1.41 -13.26 -5.61
N ALA A 76 0.31 -12.57 -5.89
CA ALA A 76 0.35 -11.24 -6.47
C ALA A 76 1.01 -10.21 -5.54
N HIS A 77 0.75 -10.30 -4.23
CA HIS A 77 1.42 -9.45 -3.25
C HIS A 77 2.89 -9.80 -3.11
N ILE A 78 3.22 -11.09 -3.13
CA ILE A 78 4.61 -11.56 -3.05
C ILE A 78 5.41 -11.04 -4.24
N ARG A 79 4.85 -11.08 -5.45
CA ARG A 79 5.49 -10.51 -6.67
C ARG A 79 5.78 -9.03 -6.50
N PHE A 80 4.84 -8.27 -5.96
CA PHE A 80 5.03 -6.86 -5.71
C PHE A 80 6.14 -6.61 -4.67
N ASN A 81 6.13 -7.37 -3.60
CA ASN A 81 7.17 -7.28 -2.57
C ASN A 81 8.55 -7.59 -3.14
N ASP A 82 8.66 -8.62 -3.99
CA ASP A 82 9.92 -8.95 -4.66
C ASP A 82 10.38 -7.80 -5.57
N TRP A 83 9.46 -7.16 -6.28
CA TRP A 83 9.74 -6.00 -7.10
C TRP A 83 10.28 -4.83 -6.26
N LEU A 84 9.74 -4.61 -5.07
CA LEU A 84 10.23 -3.59 -4.13
C LEU A 84 11.64 -3.93 -3.63
N VAL A 85 11.86 -5.18 -3.25
CA VAL A 85 13.17 -5.67 -2.75
C VAL A 85 14.26 -5.50 -3.81
N GLU A 86 13.97 -5.82 -5.05
CA GLU A 86 14.91 -5.65 -6.17
C GLU A 86 15.36 -4.21 -6.35
N ARG A 87 14.56 -3.24 -5.88
CA ARG A 87 14.83 -1.80 -5.99
C ARG A 87 15.28 -1.18 -4.68
N ASP A 88 15.67 -2.02 -3.71
CA ASP A 88 16.13 -1.58 -2.40
C ASP A 88 15.15 -0.65 -1.68
N CYS A 89 13.85 -0.90 -1.87
CA CYS A 89 12.80 -0.14 -1.21
C CYS A 89 12.85 -0.32 0.30
N THR A 90 12.67 0.77 1.04
CA THR A 90 12.44 0.74 2.48
C THR A 90 10.96 1.02 2.73
N PRO A 91 10.15 -0.01 3.06
CA PRO A 91 8.75 0.22 3.39
C PRO A 91 8.56 0.62 4.85
N LEU A 92 7.53 1.43 5.09
CA LEU A 92 7.06 1.77 6.42
C LEU A 92 5.57 1.46 6.48
N ALA A 93 5.19 0.46 7.27
CA ALA A 93 3.80 0.02 7.37
C ALA A 93 3.18 0.45 8.68
N PHE A 94 1.91 0.83 8.61
CA PHE A 94 1.12 1.23 9.76
C PHE A 94 -0.28 0.63 9.63
N ASP A 95 -0.70 -0.13 10.65
CA ASP A 95 -1.99 -0.82 10.66
C ASP A 95 -2.81 -0.40 11.86
N TYR A 96 -4.10 -0.11 11.64
CA TYR A 96 -5.02 0.16 12.74
C TYR A 96 -6.44 -0.27 12.39
N LEU A 97 -7.26 -0.47 13.42
CA LEU A 97 -8.67 -0.81 13.24
C LEU A 97 -9.50 0.47 13.23
N LEU A 98 -10.39 0.57 12.26
CA LEU A 98 -11.35 1.67 12.21
C LEU A 98 -12.55 1.33 13.11
N ASP A 99 -12.61 1.95 14.26
CA ASP A 99 -13.65 1.76 15.24
C ASP A 99 -14.11 3.12 15.82
N GLU A 100 -14.99 3.10 16.82
CA GLU A 100 -15.52 4.32 17.42
C GLU A 100 -14.44 5.20 18.09
N HIS A 101 -13.30 4.62 18.47
CA HIS A 101 -12.21 5.34 19.12
C HIS A 101 -11.26 5.99 18.10
N THR A 102 -11.32 5.58 16.82
CA THR A 102 -10.45 6.10 15.76
C THR A 102 -11.15 7.14 14.89
N VAL A 103 -12.47 7.26 14.97
CA VAL A 103 -13.23 8.25 14.20
C VAL A 103 -13.38 9.52 15.03
N LEU A 104 -12.71 10.58 14.60
CA LEU A 104 -12.71 11.87 15.32
C LEU A 104 -13.71 12.88 14.74
N MET A 105 -14.22 12.61 13.52
CA MET A 105 -15.23 13.45 12.85
C MET A 105 -16.26 12.55 12.17
N ALA A 106 -17.51 13.01 12.17
CA ALA A 106 -18.55 12.34 11.39
C ALA A 106 -18.24 12.44 9.88
N GLU A 107 -18.43 11.34 9.19
CA GLU A 107 -18.17 11.25 7.73
C GLU A 107 -19.46 11.31 6.92
#